data_a039ca77b3bd41592ca8918b367dcc62
#
_entry.id   a039ca77b3bd41592ca8918b367dcc62
#
_cell.length_a   1.000
_cell.length_b   1.000
_cell.length_c   1.000
_cell.angle_alpha   90.00
_cell.angle_beta   90.00
_cell.angle_gamma   90.00
#
_symmetry.space_group_name_H-M   'P 1'
#
loop_
_entity.id
_entity.type
_entity.pdbx_description
1 polymer ?
#
loop_
_entity_poly.entity_id
_entity_poly.type
_entity_poly.pdbx_seq_one_letter_code
_entity_poly.pdbx_strand_id
1 'polypeptide(L)'
;MENMPVASGRKTSDKFIEMPKTLLLTGFEPFGDDPGSLGLNPSAALAKALHGMEIGAWRVAGEVLPCEYGRSARVLKTLMGEYEPQAVLCIGQAGGRHAISIERIAINWDEAALADNAGVLRTGQPILKTAPAAYFSTLPIHALRDALLAHSIPAELSSSAGHFVCNHVFFSLMHAWRSKKLQAGFVHVPYLPEQALNGEHTASMPLAQMIQACEILIQTIQTI
;
A
#
# COMPACT_ATOMS: atom_id res chain seq x y z
N MET A 1 -70.90 19.96 -11.21
CA MET A 1 -69.88 19.54 -10.23
C MET A 1 -68.69 19.04 -11.01
N GLU A 2 -67.67 19.89 -11.20
CA GLU A 2 -66.47 19.59 -11.95
C GLU A 2 -65.46 18.86 -11.07
N ASN A 3 -64.98 17.70 -11.55
CA ASN A 3 -63.90 16.92 -10.91
C ASN A 3 -62.58 17.58 -11.25
N MET A 4 -61.90 18.14 -10.25
CA MET A 4 -60.49 18.57 -10.39
C MET A 4 -59.54 17.35 -10.30
N PRO A 5 -58.53 17.25 -11.13
CA PRO A 5 -57.52 16.18 -11.06
C PRO A 5 -56.52 16.43 -9.91
N VAL A 6 -56.31 15.39 -9.12
CA VAL A 6 -55.29 15.33 -8.05
C VAL A 6 -53.89 15.33 -8.69
N ALA A 7 -53.07 16.32 -8.38
CA ALA A 7 -51.69 16.39 -8.80
C ALA A 7 -50.85 15.27 -8.14
N SER A 8 -50.33 14.38 -8.97
CA SER A 8 -49.39 13.35 -8.55
C SER A 8 -48.03 13.99 -8.19
N GLY A 9 -47.73 14.01 -6.91
CA GLY A 9 -46.42 14.47 -6.43
C GLY A 9 -45.30 13.61 -6.96
N ARG A 10 -44.41 14.18 -7.78
CA ARG A 10 -43.10 13.58 -8.14
C ARG A 10 -42.29 13.44 -6.85
N LYS A 11 -42.04 12.22 -6.40
CA LYS A 11 -40.99 11.93 -5.44
C LYS A 11 -39.66 12.17 -6.11
N THR A 12 -39.01 13.30 -5.82
CA THR A 12 -37.59 13.50 -6.09
C THR A 12 -36.83 12.53 -5.20
N SER A 13 -36.24 11.50 -5.80
CA SER A 13 -35.27 10.65 -5.14
C SER A 13 -34.02 11.51 -4.89
N ASP A 14 -33.87 12.06 -3.69
CA ASP A 14 -32.60 12.58 -3.23
C ASP A 14 -31.60 11.45 -3.29
N LYS A 15 -30.75 11.46 -4.32
CA LYS A 15 -29.54 10.63 -4.34
C LYS A 15 -28.65 11.16 -3.20
N PHE A 16 -28.62 10.46 -2.09
CA PHE A 16 -27.58 10.65 -1.09
C PHE A 16 -26.24 10.45 -1.81
N ILE A 17 -25.49 11.52 -1.98
CA ILE A 17 -24.10 11.44 -2.45
C ILE A 17 -23.33 10.83 -1.28
N GLU A 18 -23.08 9.52 -1.34
CA GLU A 18 -22.25 8.83 -0.36
C GLU A 18 -20.85 9.40 -0.49
N MET A 19 -20.33 9.99 0.58
CA MET A 19 -18.97 10.54 0.59
C MET A 19 -17.97 9.41 0.32
N PRO A 20 -16.94 9.64 -0.53
CA PRO A 20 -15.98 8.60 -0.82
C PRO A 20 -15.27 8.17 0.46
N LYS A 21 -15.07 6.86 0.59
CA LYS A 21 -14.33 6.26 1.69
C LYS A 21 -12.84 6.53 1.53
N THR A 22 -12.11 6.69 2.62
CA THR A 22 -10.68 6.96 2.57
C THR A 22 -9.88 5.66 2.46
N LEU A 23 -8.98 5.58 1.47
CA LEU A 23 -7.93 4.59 1.39
C LEU A 23 -6.59 5.27 1.68
N LEU A 24 -5.89 4.81 2.72
CA LEU A 24 -4.52 5.28 3.00
C LEU A 24 -3.54 4.48 2.15
N LEU A 25 -2.83 5.18 1.27
CA LEU A 25 -1.75 4.66 0.45
C LEU A 25 -0.42 5.14 0.99
N THR A 26 0.50 4.26 1.38
CA THR A 26 1.80 4.70 1.87
C THR A 26 2.94 4.22 0.99
N GLY A 27 3.94 5.09 0.78
CA GLY A 27 5.25 4.76 0.23
C GLY A 27 6.34 5.03 1.25
N PHE A 28 7.59 4.86 0.86
CA PHE A 28 8.77 5.12 1.72
C PHE A 28 9.71 6.13 1.09
N GLU A 29 10.40 6.89 1.94
CA GLU A 29 11.55 7.67 1.54
C GLU A 29 12.59 6.81 0.83
N PRO A 30 13.43 7.40 -0.05
CA PRO A 30 14.62 6.73 -0.56
C PRO A 30 15.50 6.20 0.58
N PHE A 31 16.15 5.07 0.39
CA PHE A 31 17.00 4.42 1.38
C PHE A 31 18.19 3.73 0.72
N GLY A 32 19.22 3.48 1.54
CA GLY A 32 20.48 2.88 1.08
C GLY A 32 21.40 3.90 0.40
N ASP A 33 22.70 3.63 0.49
CA ASP A 33 23.76 4.47 -0.07
C ASP A 33 24.18 4.03 -1.48
N ASP A 34 23.38 3.17 -2.13
CA ASP A 34 23.69 2.70 -3.48
C ASP A 34 23.67 3.88 -4.46
N PRO A 35 24.79 4.18 -5.14
CA PRO A 35 24.85 5.21 -6.18
C PRO A 35 23.79 5.00 -7.29
N GLY A 36 23.34 3.76 -7.49
CA GLY A 36 22.25 3.41 -8.41
C GLY A 36 20.85 3.79 -7.89
N SER A 37 20.69 4.03 -6.58
CA SER A 37 19.39 4.43 -6.02
C SER A 37 18.95 5.81 -6.50
N LEU A 38 19.88 6.67 -6.92
CA LEU A 38 19.64 8.05 -7.39
C LEU A 38 18.77 8.89 -6.42
N GLY A 39 18.70 8.51 -5.15
CA GLY A 39 17.77 9.14 -4.21
C GLY A 39 16.28 8.93 -4.59
N LEU A 40 15.97 7.88 -5.37
CA LEU A 40 14.63 7.57 -5.84
C LEU A 40 14.03 6.41 -5.04
N ASN A 41 12.72 6.47 -4.86
CA ASN A 41 11.92 5.33 -4.40
C ASN A 41 10.57 5.36 -5.14
N PRO A 42 10.27 4.38 -6.00
CA PRO A 42 9.01 4.33 -6.74
C PRO A 42 7.79 4.38 -5.82
N SER A 43 7.86 3.79 -4.63
CA SER A 43 6.72 3.81 -3.71
C SER A 43 6.38 5.22 -3.21
N ALA A 44 7.38 6.08 -2.99
CA ALA A 44 7.15 7.50 -2.66
C ALA A 44 6.52 8.25 -3.84
N ALA A 45 6.99 7.97 -5.06
CA ALA A 45 6.44 8.59 -6.27
C ALA A 45 4.97 8.19 -6.48
N LEU A 46 4.62 6.92 -6.24
CA LEU A 46 3.25 6.40 -6.32
C LEU A 46 2.33 7.05 -5.29
N ALA A 47 2.77 7.12 -4.02
CA ALA A 47 1.99 7.74 -2.96
C ALA A 47 1.68 9.22 -3.28
N LYS A 48 2.67 9.97 -3.76
CA LYS A 48 2.51 11.37 -4.16
C LYS A 48 1.61 11.55 -5.38
N ALA A 49 1.80 10.71 -6.42
CA ALA A 49 1.05 10.82 -7.67
C ALA A 49 -0.45 10.52 -7.48
N LEU A 50 -0.80 9.63 -6.55
CA LEU A 50 -2.17 9.21 -6.32
C LEU A 50 -2.85 9.97 -5.16
N HIS A 51 -2.12 10.80 -4.42
CA HIS A 51 -2.69 11.60 -3.33
C HIS A 51 -3.84 12.51 -3.81
N GLY A 52 -4.97 12.44 -3.11
CA GLY A 52 -6.16 13.24 -3.41
C GLY A 52 -7.00 12.72 -4.58
N MET A 53 -6.56 11.69 -5.30
CA MET A 53 -7.34 11.10 -6.40
C MET A 53 -8.57 10.36 -5.88
N GLU A 54 -9.63 10.39 -6.67
CA GLU A 54 -10.81 9.57 -6.47
C GLU A 54 -10.76 8.38 -7.46
N ILE A 55 -10.68 7.16 -6.91
CA ILE A 55 -10.56 5.93 -7.68
C ILE A 55 -11.67 4.97 -7.24
N GLY A 56 -12.67 4.79 -8.07
CA GLY A 56 -13.88 4.02 -7.70
C GLY A 56 -14.60 4.68 -6.53
N ALA A 57 -14.79 3.95 -5.44
CA ALA A 57 -15.42 4.47 -4.21
C ALA A 57 -14.43 5.07 -3.20
N TRP A 58 -13.13 5.14 -3.55
CA TRP A 58 -12.07 5.55 -2.67
C TRP A 58 -11.56 6.95 -2.98
N ARG A 59 -11.37 7.75 -1.93
CA ARG A 59 -10.48 8.91 -1.94
C ARG A 59 -9.14 8.48 -1.38
N VAL A 60 -8.08 8.66 -2.17
CA VAL A 60 -6.73 8.22 -1.80
C VAL A 60 -6.04 9.27 -0.94
N ALA A 61 -5.64 8.90 0.26
CA ALA A 61 -4.70 9.66 1.09
C ALA A 61 -3.31 9.04 0.89
N GLY A 62 -2.49 9.66 0.03
CA GLY A 62 -1.15 9.18 -0.31
C GLY A 62 -0.08 9.85 0.57
N GLU A 63 0.68 9.07 1.32
CA GLU A 63 1.66 9.56 2.30
C GLU A 63 3.00 8.84 2.17
N VAL A 64 4.09 9.51 2.57
CA VAL A 64 5.44 8.95 2.52
C VAL A 64 5.95 8.73 3.94
N LEU A 65 6.28 7.47 4.25
CA LEU A 65 6.83 7.08 5.54
C LEU A 65 8.36 7.21 5.53
N PRO A 66 8.98 7.59 6.67
CA PRO A 66 10.43 7.48 6.80
C PRO A 66 10.87 6.02 6.69
N CYS A 67 12.01 5.75 6.05
CA CYS A 67 12.58 4.41 6.00
C CYS A 67 13.42 4.14 7.27
N GLU A 68 12.76 4.13 8.42
CA GLU A 68 13.36 3.99 9.76
C GLU A 68 12.55 3.02 10.62
N TYR A 69 13.21 2.06 11.28
CA TYR A 69 12.56 1.15 12.23
C TYR A 69 11.82 1.92 13.35
N GLY A 70 10.64 1.47 13.70
CA GLY A 70 9.83 2.06 14.75
C GLY A 70 9.26 3.46 14.44
N ARG A 71 10.02 4.36 13.79
CA ARG A 71 9.52 5.69 13.41
C ARG A 71 8.46 5.57 12.32
N SER A 72 8.70 4.74 11.29
CA SER A 72 7.73 4.45 10.23
C SER A 72 6.40 3.94 10.79
N ALA A 73 6.44 3.00 11.73
CA ALA A 73 5.23 2.47 12.38
C ALA A 73 4.51 3.52 13.23
N ARG A 74 5.25 4.42 13.91
CA ARG A 74 4.64 5.54 14.66
C ARG A 74 3.96 6.55 13.73
N VAL A 75 4.62 6.94 12.63
CA VAL A 75 4.04 7.83 11.62
C VAL A 75 2.78 7.20 11.03
N LEU A 76 2.83 5.92 10.62
CA LEU A 76 1.66 5.21 10.12
C LEU A 76 0.50 5.24 11.14
N LYS A 77 0.79 5.01 12.43
CA LYS A 77 -0.24 5.08 13.49
C LYS A 77 -0.88 6.47 13.60
N THR A 78 -0.10 7.55 13.44
CA THR A 78 -0.61 8.93 13.42
C THR A 78 -1.53 9.14 12.22
N LEU A 79 -1.10 8.75 11.01
CA LEU A 79 -1.88 8.86 9.79
C LEU A 79 -3.19 8.06 9.86
N MET A 80 -3.15 6.88 10.47
CA MET A 80 -4.36 6.09 10.72
C MET A 80 -5.38 6.80 11.64
N GLY A 81 -4.90 7.60 12.61
CA GLY A 81 -5.77 8.41 13.46
C GLY A 81 -6.27 9.68 12.77
N GLU A 82 -5.47 10.25 11.87
CA GLU A 82 -5.81 11.47 11.14
C GLU A 82 -6.82 11.21 10.01
N TYR A 83 -6.57 10.18 9.20
CA TYR A 83 -7.39 9.86 8.03
C TYR A 83 -8.55 8.91 8.32
N GLU A 84 -8.52 8.18 9.43
CA GLU A 84 -9.50 7.13 9.80
C GLU A 84 -9.86 6.23 8.61
N PRO A 85 -8.88 5.66 7.89
CA PRO A 85 -9.10 4.99 6.62
C PRO A 85 -9.88 3.67 6.79
N GLN A 86 -10.68 3.32 5.78
CA GLN A 86 -11.40 2.06 5.70
C GLN A 86 -10.59 0.97 4.98
N ALA A 87 -9.53 1.37 4.26
CA ALA A 87 -8.54 0.45 3.70
C ALA A 87 -7.12 1.06 3.77
N VAL A 88 -6.10 0.19 3.85
CA VAL A 88 -4.69 0.60 3.86
C VAL A 88 -3.90 -0.25 2.88
N LEU A 89 -3.24 0.40 1.95
CA LEU A 89 -2.30 -0.23 1.01
C LEU A 89 -0.91 0.38 1.23
N CYS A 90 -0.03 -0.38 1.88
CA CYS A 90 1.37 0.01 1.98
C CYS A 90 2.14 -0.47 0.74
N ILE A 91 2.99 0.39 0.17
CA ILE A 91 3.82 0.06 -0.98
C ILE A 91 5.28 0.23 -0.61
N GLY A 92 6.12 -0.72 -1.02
CA GLY A 92 7.57 -0.67 -0.87
C GLY A 92 8.29 -1.00 -2.18
N GLN A 93 9.54 -0.58 -2.28
CA GLN A 93 10.43 -0.96 -3.37
C GLN A 93 11.09 -2.31 -3.06
N ALA A 94 11.11 -3.23 -4.01
CA ALA A 94 11.87 -4.47 -3.94
C ALA A 94 12.71 -4.66 -5.20
N GLY A 95 14.00 -4.32 -5.10
CA GLY A 95 14.97 -4.51 -6.18
C GLY A 95 15.09 -5.97 -6.60
N GLY A 96 15.35 -6.20 -7.89
CA GLY A 96 15.49 -7.54 -8.47
C GLY A 96 14.16 -8.25 -8.78
N ARG A 97 13.02 -7.74 -8.35
CA ARG A 97 11.71 -8.25 -8.75
C ARG A 97 11.28 -7.63 -10.08
N HIS A 98 10.63 -8.41 -10.94
CA HIS A 98 10.14 -7.99 -12.26
C HIS A 98 8.60 -7.93 -12.34
N ALA A 99 7.93 -8.20 -11.22
CA ALA A 99 6.48 -8.20 -11.11
C ALA A 99 6.04 -7.42 -9.86
N ILE A 100 4.81 -6.94 -9.87
CA ILE A 100 4.14 -6.44 -8.67
C ILE A 100 3.93 -7.60 -7.72
N SER A 101 4.50 -7.53 -6.53
CA SER A 101 4.43 -8.62 -5.54
C SER A 101 3.45 -8.25 -4.43
N ILE A 102 2.32 -8.97 -4.37
CA ILE A 102 1.29 -8.78 -3.34
C ILE A 102 1.64 -9.66 -2.15
N GLU A 103 1.97 -9.04 -1.03
CA GLU A 103 2.48 -9.75 0.15
C GLU A 103 1.35 -10.42 0.91
N ARG A 104 1.49 -11.74 1.10
CA ARG A 104 0.51 -12.57 1.82
C ARG A 104 0.61 -12.42 3.33
N ILE A 105 1.83 -12.24 3.85
CA ILE A 105 2.13 -12.42 5.27
C ILE A 105 3.22 -11.45 5.73
N ALA A 106 3.02 -10.89 6.92
CA ALA A 106 4.02 -10.15 7.67
C ALA A 106 4.53 -11.02 8.82
N ILE A 107 5.84 -11.07 9.04
CA ILE A 107 6.44 -11.85 10.13
C ILE A 107 6.96 -10.96 11.25
N ASN A 108 6.96 -11.47 12.47
CA ASN A 108 7.43 -10.78 13.67
C ASN A 108 8.96 -10.86 13.80
N TRP A 109 9.69 -10.36 12.79
CA TRP A 109 11.14 -10.44 12.77
C TRP A 109 11.77 -9.30 11.99
N ASP A 110 12.76 -8.64 12.61
CA ASP A 110 13.62 -7.63 11.99
C ASP A 110 15.03 -8.21 11.84
N GLU A 111 15.52 -8.30 10.60
CA GLU A 111 16.87 -8.74 10.27
C GLU A 111 17.26 -8.23 8.89
N ALA A 112 18.29 -7.39 8.79
CA ALA A 112 18.74 -6.88 7.51
C ALA A 112 20.24 -6.66 7.51
N ALA A 113 20.86 -6.81 6.34
CA ALA A 113 22.27 -6.47 6.13
C ALA A 113 22.49 -4.96 5.98
N LEU A 114 21.43 -4.19 5.76
CA LEU A 114 21.43 -2.75 5.55
C LEU A 114 20.88 -2.04 6.79
N ALA A 115 21.55 -0.95 7.20
CA ALA A 115 21.01 -0.04 8.20
C ALA A 115 19.86 0.80 7.61
N ASP A 116 18.93 1.22 8.45
CA ASP A 116 17.88 2.17 8.06
C ASP A 116 18.41 3.61 7.94
N ASN A 117 17.57 4.55 7.54
CA ASN A 117 17.98 5.95 7.34
C ASN A 117 18.42 6.67 8.63
N ALA A 118 18.15 6.11 9.81
CA ALA A 118 18.66 6.57 11.09
C ALA A 118 19.97 5.86 11.51
N GLY A 119 20.53 4.99 10.66
CA GLY A 119 21.73 4.22 10.95
C GLY A 119 21.48 2.99 11.84
N VAL A 120 20.24 2.58 12.03
CA VAL A 120 19.89 1.44 12.89
C VAL A 120 19.97 0.15 12.08
N LEU A 121 20.86 -0.75 12.49
CA LEU A 121 20.97 -2.10 11.96
C LEU A 121 20.24 -3.08 12.88
N ARG A 122 19.41 -3.95 12.30
CA ARG A 122 18.73 -5.04 13.00
C ARG A 122 19.33 -6.38 12.57
N THR A 123 19.77 -7.15 13.54
CA THR A 123 20.56 -8.39 13.32
C THR A 123 19.86 -9.66 13.81
N GLY A 124 18.55 -9.66 13.78
CA GLY A 124 17.73 -10.82 14.20
C GLY A 124 17.06 -10.60 15.54
N GLN A 125 15.86 -10.00 15.52
CA GLN A 125 15.07 -9.79 16.73
C GLN A 125 13.57 -9.68 16.40
N PRO A 126 12.69 -10.06 17.34
CA PRO A 126 11.27 -9.85 17.14
C PRO A 126 10.92 -8.36 17.12
N ILE A 127 9.99 -7.98 16.23
CA ILE A 127 9.42 -6.62 16.17
C ILE A 127 8.70 -6.31 17.49
N LEU A 128 7.87 -7.26 17.95
CA LEU A 128 7.15 -7.17 19.23
C LEU A 128 7.28 -8.50 19.98
N LYS A 129 7.91 -8.47 21.16
CA LYS A 129 8.22 -9.69 21.93
C LYS A 129 7.01 -10.54 22.32
N THR A 130 5.83 -9.91 22.53
CA THR A 130 4.61 -10.58 23.00
C THR A 130 3.57 -10.81 21.90
N ALA A 131 3.90 -10.47 20.64
CA ALA A 131 2.99 -10.67 19.53
C ALA A 131 3.16 -12.06 18.89
N PRO A 132 2.15 -12.54 18.13
CA PRO A 132 2.27 -13.78 17.34
C PRO A 132 3.43 -13.72 16.34
N ALA A 133 3.83 -14.88 15.82
CA ALA A 133 4.92 -14.98 14.86
C ALA A 133 4.64 -14.29 13.53
N ALA A 134 3.38 -14.17 13.14
CA ALA A 134 2.99 -13.59 11.85
C ALA A 134 1.52 -13.13 11.83
N TYR A 135 1.21 -12.28 10.85
CA TYR A 135 -0.14 -11.88 10.46
C TYR A 135 -0.32 -12.01 8.95
N PHE A 136 -1.45 -12.52 8.53
CA PHE A 136 -1.85 -12.49 7.11
C PHE A 136 -2.40 -11.12 6.73
N SER A 137 -2.15 -10.73 5.46
CA SER A 137 -2.86 -9.64 4.81
C SER A 137 -4.37 -9.86 4.88
N THR A 138 -5.13 -8.80 5.08
CA THR A 138 -6.61 -8.83 4.99
C THR A 138 -7.11 -8.31 3.65
N LEU A 139 -6.21 -7.95 2.73
CA LEU A 139 -6.55 -7.63 1.35
C LEU A 139 -7.01 -8.88 0.58
N PRO A 140 -7.87 -8.74 -0.44
CA PRO A 140 -8.29 -9.85 -1.31
C PRO A 140 -7.15 -10.22 -2.30
N ILE A 141 -6.02 -10.72 -1.78
CA ILE A 141 -4.74 -10.86 -2.51
C ILE A 141 -4.85 -11.63 -3.83
N HIS A 142 -5.70 -12.65 -3.91
CA HIS A 142 -5.92 -13.40 -5.16
C HIS A 142 -6.63 -12.54 -6.21
N ALA A 143 -7.70 -11.83 -5.82
CA ALA A 143 -8.42 -10.94 -6.73
C ALA A 143 -7.53 -9.79 -7.21
N LEU A 144 -6.68 -9.23 -6.33
CA LEU A 144 -5.70 -8.19 -6.67
C LEU A 144 -4.71 -8.68 -7.75
N ARG A 145 -4.13 -9.89 -7.55
CA ARG A 145 -3.23 -10.49 -8.54
C ARG A 145 -3.95 -10.71 -9.87
N ASP A 146 -5.13 -11.33 -9.84
CA ASP A 146 -5.86 -11.71 -11.04
C ASP A 146 -6.32 -10.48 -11.84
N ALA A 147 -6.68 -9.38 -11.14
CA ALA A 147 -7.01 -8.10 -11.77
C ALA A 147 -5.80 -7.50 -12.52
N LEU A 148 -4.60 -7.51 -11.91
CA LEU A 148 -3.39 -7.03 -12.58
C LEU A 148 -3.05 -7.87 -13.82
N LEU A 149 -3.09 -9.20 -13.69
CA LEU A 149 -2.83 -10.12 -14.80
C LEU A 149 -3.83 -9.94 -15.96
N ALA A 150 -5.11 -9.68 -15.66
CA ALA A 150 -6.13 -9.39 -16.66
C ALA A 150 -5.84 -8.10 -17.46
N HIS A 151 -5.08 -7.18 -16.88
CA HIS A 151 -4.60 -5.95 -17.53
C HIS A 151 -3.17 -6.09 -18.10
N SER A 152 -2.65 -7.32 -18.23
CA SER A 152 -1.29 -7.60 -18.74
C SER A 152 -0.17 -6.95 -17.91
N ILE A 153 -0.41 -6.70 -16.62
CA ILE A 153 0.60 -6.22 -15.68
C ILE A 153 1.16 -7.43 -14.93
N PRO A 154 2.48 -7.70 -14.99
CA PRO A 154 3.08 -8.81 -14.26
C PRO A 154 2.83 -8.69 -12.76
N ALA A 155 2.23 -9.73 -12.16
CA ALA A 155 1.90 -9.77 -10.75
C ALA A 155 2.02 -11.18 -10.17
N GLU A 156 2.42 -11.25 -8.90
CA GLU A 156 2.59 -12.51 -8.15
C GLU A 156 2.12 -12.36 -6.70
N LEU A 157 1.88 -13.51 -6.05
CA LEU A 157 1.69 -13.56 -4.61
C LEU A 157 3.03 -13.88 -3.95
N SER A 158 3.47 -13.01 -3.05
CA SER A 158 4.68 -13.19 -2.28
C SER A 158 4.38 -13.69 -0.86
N SER A 159 5.23 -14.54 -0.34
CA SER A 159 5.15 -15.05 1.03
C SER A 159 6.22 -14.44 1.95
N SER A 160 6.89 -13.36 1.52
CA SER A 160 7.86 -12.65 2.35
C SER A 160 8.03 -11.22 1.91
N ALA A 161 7.67 -10.28 2.78
CA ALA A 161 7.97 -8.85 2.61
C ALA A 161 9.43 -8.49 2.99
N GLY A 162 10.30 -9.48 3.09
CA GLY A 162 11.66 -9.33 3.60
C GLY A 162 11.69 -9.19 5.13
N HIS A 163 12.79 -8.66 5.66
CA HIS A 163 13.00 -8.48 7.11
C HIS A 163 13.43 -7.05 7.46
N PHE A 164 13.34 -6.13 6.49
CA PHE A 164 13.67 -4.72 6.65
C PHE A 164 12.44 -3.89 7.05
N VAL A 165 12.50 -2.58 6.93
CA VAL A 165 11.47 -1.64 7.35
C VAL A 165 10.09 -1.92 6.71
N CYS A 166 10.05 -2.48 5.49
CA CYS A 166 8.80 -2.88 4.83
C CYS A 166 8.01 -3.90 5.66
N ASN A 167 8.66 -5.00 6.04
CA ASN A 167 8.03 -6.01 6.90
C ASN A 167 7.72 -5.46 8.30
N HIS A 168 8.60 -4.63 8.86
CA HIS A 168 8.36 -3.97 10.15
C HIS A 168 7.06 -3.16 10.16
N VAL A 169 6.84 -2.35 9.12
CA VAL A 169 5.62 -1.55 8.96
C VAL A 169 4.41 -2.44 8.73
N PHE A 170 4.53 -3.42 7.84
CA PHE A 170 3.44 -4.34 7.53
C PHE A 170 3.01 -5.12 8.77
N PHE A 171 3.96 -5.69 9.51
CA PHE A 171 3.65 -6.39 10.76
C PHE A 171 3.01 -5.47 11.79
N SER A 172 3.56 -4.27 11.99
CA SER A 172 3.04 -3.29 12.95
C SER A 172 1.62 -2.85 12.62
N LEU A 173 1.30 -2.63 11.34
CA LEU A 173 -0.04 -2.34 10.85
C LEU A 173 -1.00 -3.47 11.21
N MET A 174 -0.68 -4.70 10.80
CA MET A 174 -1.55 -5.84 11.02
C MET A 174 -1.76 -6.13 12.50
N HIS A 175 -0.72 -5.97 13.34
CA HIS A 175 -0.81 -6.15 14.79
C HIS A 175 -1.72 -5.09 15.43
N ALA A 176 -1.53 -3.82 15.12
CA ALA A 176 -2.25 -2.71 15.76
C ALA A 176 -3.75 -2.74 15.43
N TRP A 177 -4.13 -3.16 14.22
CA TRP A 177 -5.54 -3.17 13.77
C TRP A 177 -6.15 -4.56 13.63
N ARG A 178 -5.53 -5.60 14.19
CA ARG A 178 -5.99 -7.01 14.13
C ARG A 178 -7.43 -7.26 14.59
N SER A 179 -7.96 -6.41 15.45
CA SER A 179 -9.34 -6.50 15.95
C SER A 179 -10.35 -5.66 15.16
N LYS A 180 -9.90 -4.92 14.15
CA LYS A 180 -10.74 -4.08 13.30
C LYS A 180 -11.08 -4.79 12.01
N LYS A 181 -12.29 -4.53 11.46
CA LYS A 181 -12.61 -4.91 10.09
C LYS A 181 -11.94 -3.91 9.14
N LEU A 182 -10.65 -4.07 8.91
CA LEU A 182 -9.84 -3.23 8.04
C LEU A 182 -9.26 -4.08 6.92
N GLN A 183 -9.42 -3.66 5.67
CA GLN A 183 -8.65 -4.22 4.57
C GLN A 183 -7.27 -3.57 4.56
N ALA A 184 -6.24 -4.33 4.90
CA ALA A 184 -4.89 -3.83 5.01
C ALA A 184 -3.88 -4.84 4.50
N GLY A 185 -2.82 -4.34 3.87
CA GLY A 185 -1.74 -5.19 3.38
C GLY A 185 -0.61 -4.40 2.76
N PHE A 186 0.28 -5.14 2.12
CA PHE A 186 1.52 -4.63 1.57
C PHE A 186 1.74 -5.13 0.13
N VAL A 187 2.27 -4.26 -0.72
CA VAL A 187 2.64 -4.57 -2.10
C VAL A 187 4.06 -4.07 -2.36
N HIS A 188 4.91 -4.91 -2.93
CA HIS A 188 6.19 -4.47 -3.45
C HIS A 188 6.12 -4.18 -4.95
N VAL A 189 6.80 -3.11 -5.35
CA VAL A 189 6.99 -2.71 -6.75
C VAL A 189 8.46 -2.85 -7.14
N PRO A 190 8.76 -3.15 -8.43
CA PRO A 190 10.12 -3.18 -8.96
C PRO A 190 10.85 -1.84 -8.87
N TYR A 191 12.11 -1.81 -9.24
CA TYR A 191 12.85 -0.59 -9.51
C TYR A 191 12.26 0.19 -10.69
N LEU A 192 12.50 1.50 -10.71
CA LEU A 192 12.32 2.32 -11.91
C LEU A 192 13.40 1.96 -12.96
N PRO A 193 13.13 2.14 -14.27
CA PRO A 193 14.14 1.91 -15.31
C PRO A 193 15.45 2.67 -15.06
N GLU A 194 15.39 3.89 -14.53
CA GLU A 194 16.54 4.73 -14.21
C GLU A 194 17.42 4.11 -13.10
N GLN A 195 16.82 3.36 -12.18
CA GLN A 195 17.56 2.65 -11.12
C GLN A 195 18.21 1.36 -11.62
N ALA A 196 17.71 0.77 -12.71
CA ALA A 196 18.22 -0.46 -13.30
C ALA A 196 19.40 -0.25 -14.26
N LEU A 197 19.67 0.98 -14.70
CA LEU A 197 20.70 1.29 -15.70
C LEU A 197 22.15 1.08 -15.20
N ASN A 198 22.39 0.98 -13.91
CA ASN A 198 23.73 0.92 -13.31
C ASN A 198 24.28 -0.50 -13.12
N GLY A 199 23.71 -1.52 -13.76
CA GLY A 199 24.42 -2.76 -14.11
C GLY A 199 24.14 -4.01 -13.28
N GLU A 200 23.61 -3.95 -12.07
CA GLU A 200 23.34 -5.16 -11.28
C GLU A 200 21.86 -5.60 -11.27
N HIS A 201 20.92 -4.70 -11.57
CA HIS A 201 19.50 -4.96 -11.53
C HIS A 201 18.86 -4.66 -12.88
N THR A 202 18.60 -5.69 -13.67
CA THR A 202 17.93 -5.56 -14.98
C THR A 202 16.40 -5.51 -14.88
N ALA A 203 15.84 -5.94 -13.75
CA ALA A 203 14.39 -5.98 -13.55
C ALA A 203 13.86 -4.62 -13.09
N SER A 204 13.01 -4.00 -13.91
CA SER A 204 12.42 -2.69 -13.64
C SER A 204 11.01 -2.60 -14.22
N MET A 205 10.23 -1.60 -13.77
CA MET A 205 8.91 -1.28 -14.30
C MET A 205 8.75 0.25 -14.43
N PRO A 206 8.25 0.77 -15.56
CA PRO A 206 8.00 2.20 -15.70
C PRO A 206 7.02 2.74 -14.65
N LEU A 207 7.24 3.95 -14.13
CA LEU A 207 6.35 4.56 -13.13
C LEU A 207 4.90 4.61 -13.59
N ALA A 208 4.65 4.93 -14.86
CA ALA A 208 3.30 4.99 -15.43
C ALA A 208 2.57 3.64 -15.31
N GLN A 209 3.28 2.52 -15.54
CA GLN A 209 2.72 1.17 -15.38
C GLN A 209 2.46 0.84 -13.91
N MET A 210 3.33 1.27 -12.99
CA MET A 210 3.11 1.11 -11.56
C MET A 210 1.92 1.94 -11.06
N ILE A 211 1.72 3.18 -11.58
CA ILE A 211 0.53 4.00 -11.28
C ILE A 211 -0.74 3.27 -11.74
N GLN A 212 -0.77 2.79 -12.98
CA GLN A 212 -1.88 1.99 -13.50
C GLN A 212 -2.13 0.74 -12.62
N ALA A 213 -1.08 0.06 -12.21
CA ALA A 213 -1.20 -1.09 -11.30
C ALA A 213 -1.86 -0.69 -9.98
N CYS A 214 -1.43 0.42 -9.37
CA CYS A 214 -2.01 0.90 -8.11
C CYS A 214 -3.49 1.30 -8.28
N GLU A 215 -3.87 1.94 -9.38
CA GLU A 215 -5.27 2.27 -9.67
C GLU A 215 -6.13 1.00 -9.76
N ILE A 216 -5.66 -0.05 -10.46
CA ILE A 216 -6.35 -1.34 -10.55
C ILE A 216 -6.46 -2.00 -9.17
N LEU A 217 -5.38 -2.01 -8.37
CA LEU A 217 -5.40 -2.55 -7.02
C LEU A 217 -6.45 -1.83 -6.16
N ILE A 218 -6.45 -0.49 -6.17
CA ILE A 218 -7.39 0.33 -5.40
C ILE A 218 -8.83 0.07 -5.83
N GLN A 219 -9.12 0.00 -7.13
CA GLN A 219 -10.45 -0.34 -7.65
C GLN A 219 -10.92 -1.75 -7.24
N THR A 220 -9.98 -2.69 -7.10
CA THR A 220 -10.27 -4.07 -6.73
C THR A 220 -10.50 -4.24 -5.22
N ILE A 221 -9.97 -3.34 -4.38
CA ILE A 221 -10.25 -3.32 -2.94
C ILE A 221 -11.68 -2.83 -2.76
N GLN A 222 -12.57 -3.76 -2.39
CA GLN A 222 -13.99 -3.47 -2.22
C GLN A 222 -14.26 -2.71 -0.92
N THR A 223 -15.24 -1.81 -0.95
CA THR A 223 -15.77 -1.19 0.28
C THR A 223 -16.57 -2.23 1.05
N ILE A 224 -16.18 -2.50 2.29
CA ILE A 224 -16.92 -3.38 3.22
C ILE A 224 -18.06 -2.59 3.86
#